data_dbd7ed7afeaeac7b31b4f3bfa71fa8a0
#
_entry.id   dbd7ed7afeaeac7b31b4f3bfa71fa8a0
#
_cell.length_a   1.000
_cell.length_b   1.000
_cell.length_c   1.000
_cell.angle_alpha   90.00
_cell.angle_beta   90.00
_cell.angle_gamma   90.00
#
_symmetry.space_group_name_H-M   'P 1'
#
loop_
_entity.id
_entity.type
_entity.pdbx_description
1 polymer ?
#
loop_
_entity_poly.entity_id
_entity_poly.type
_entity_poly.pdbx_seq_one_letter_code
_entity_poly.pdbx_strand_id
1 'polypeptide(L)'
;MTSQAVRDPLKDELLTPQNAALIIIDFQPVQVNSIASMDRQMLVNNIVGVAKLGVAFGLPIVFSSVNVKTGLNKPPIAQLRKVLGNITTYDRTTINAWEDTEFNEAVKATKRKKLIIAALWTEACLTYPALDALREGYEVYPVVDAVGGTSVEAHQAALRRIEQAGAKPIGWVQLACELQRDWIRKETVPAFMDIFIETGGTMGLQLSYDKDSHA
;
A
#
# COMPACT_ATOMS: atom_id res chain seq x y z
N MET A 1 6.82 -29.40 -2.31
CA MET A 1 5.65 -29.47 -1.41
C MET A 1 5.11 -28.04 -1.31
N THR A 2 3.81 -27.84 -1.47
CA THR A 2 3.13 -26.57 -1.20
C THR A 2 2.51 -26.63 0.17
N SER A 3 2.58 -25.54 0.95
CA SER A 3 1.89 -25.48 2.24
C SER A 3 0.38 -25.58 2.03
N GLN A 4 -0.29 -26.39 2.81
CA GLN A 4 -1.74 -26.39 2.87
C GLN A 4 -2.21 -25.26 3.78
N ALA A 5 -3.24 -24.53 3.36
CA ALA A 5 -3.85 -23.50 4.19
C ALA A 5 -4.49 -24.16 5.41
N VAL A 6 -4.04 -23.80 6.61
CA VAL A 6 -4.62 -24.25 7.89
C VAL A 6 -5.94 -23.53 8.17
N ARG A 7 -6.14 -22.36 7.56
CA ARG A 7 -7.31 -21.51 7.73
C ARG A 7 -7.92 -21.15 6.36
N ASP A 8 -9.22 -20.86 6.34
CA ASP A 8 -9.88 -20.33 5.16
C ASP A 8 -9.28 -18.94 4.83
N PRO A 9 -8.61 -18.77 3.67
CA PRO A 9 -7.94 -17.51 3.33
C PRO A 9 -8.90 -16.32 3.17
N LEU A 10 -10.20 -16.57 2.95
CA LEU A 10 -11.22 -15.53 2.89
C LEU A 10 -11.60 -15.01 4.28
N LYS A 11 -11.49 -15.86 5.32
CA LYS A 11 -11.88 -15.56 6.70
C LYS A 11 -10.69 -15.40 7.64
N ASP A 12 -9.47 -15.48 7.12
CA ASP A 12 -8.25 -15.34 7.92
C ASP A 12 -8.18 -13.95 8.55
N GLU A 13 -7.78 -13.87 9.83
CA GLU A 13 -7.51 -12.60 10.52
C GLU A 13 -6.37 -11.83 9.87
N LEU A 14 -5.35 -12.54 9.40
CA LEU A 14 -4.22 -11.95 8.68
C LEU A 14 -4.61 -11.63 7.22
N LEU A 15 -3.81 -10.78 6.59
CA LEU A 15 -4.01 -10.41 5.19
C LEU A 15 -3.64 -11.57 4.25
N THR A 16 -4.50 -11.78 3.27
CA THR A 16 -4.29 -12.76 2.19
C THR A 16 -4.65 -12.14 0.84
N PRO A 17 -4.14 -12.66 -0.29
CA PRO A 17 -4.56 -12.21 -1.61
C PRO A 17 -6.06 -12.37 -1.88
N GLN A 18 -6.73 -13.28 -1.14
CA GLN A 18 -8.15 -13.58 -1.30
C GLN A 18 -9.05 -12.64 -0.48
N ASN A 19 -8.59 -12.12 0.67
CA ASN A 19 -9.41 -11.29 1.55
C ASN A 19 -9.12 -9.79 1.48
N ALA A 20 -8.00 -9.37 0.85
CA ALA A 20 -7.53 -8.00 0.84
C ALA A 20 -7.44 -7.40 -0.57
N ALA A 21 -7.55 -6.06 -0.66
CA ALA A 21 -7.22 -5.24 -1.83
C ALA A 21 -6.20 -4.17 -1.44
N LEU A 22 -5.35 -3.76 -2.38
CA LEU A 22 -4.38 -2.69 -2.20
C LEU A 22 -4.91 -1.39 -2.81
N ILE A 23 -4.94 -0.34 -2.01
CA ILE A 23 -5.42 0.99 -2.37
C ILE A 23 -4.24 1.97 -2.29
N ILE A 24 -3.88 2.59 -3.41
CA ILE A 24 -2.76 3.54 -3.52
C ILE A 24 -3.31 4.89 -3.97
N ILE A 25 -3.06 5.96 -3.20
CA ILE A 25 -3.66 7.27 -3.43
C ILE A 25 -2.58 8.36 -3.42
N ASP A 26 -2.51 9.16 -4.50
CA ASP A 26 -1.82 10.44 -4.61
C ASP A 26 -0.30 10.43 -4.40
N PHE A 27 0.40 9.40 -4.81
CA PHE A 27 1.87 9.42 -4.84
C PHE A 27 2.38 10.23 -6.04
N GLN A 28 2.07 11.52 -6.03
CA GLN A 28 2.44 12.50 -7.07
C GLN A 28 3.59 13.37 -6.58
N PRO A 29 4.37 14.01 -7.49
CA PRO A 29 5.57 14.79 -7.10
C PRO A 29 5.31 15.86 -6.04
N VAL A 30 4.17 16.56 -6.10
CA VAL A 30 3.82 17.60 -5.11
C VAL A 30 3.66 17.00 -3.73
N GLN A 31 2.90 15.90 -3.62
CA GLN A 31 2.67 15.21 -2.35
C GLN A 31 3.96 14.62 -1.80
N VAL A 32 4.74 13.89 -2.62
CA VAL A 32 6.00 13.27 -2.19
C VAL A 32 7.00 14.33 -1.72
N ASN A 33 7.17 15.44 -2.47
CA ASN A 33 8.15 16.47 -2.14
C ASN A 33 7.80 17.27 -0.88
N SER A 34 6.53 17.34 -0.49
CA SER A 34 6.07 18.05 0.70
C SER A 34 6.08 17.21 1.98
N ILE A 35 6.48 15.93 1.91
CA ILE A 35 6.60 15.09 3.10
C ILE A 35 7.73 15.58 4.00
N ALA A 36 7.38 15.77 5.29
CA ALA A 36 8.30 16.16 6.35
C ALA A 36 8.27 15.21 7.57
N SER A 37 7.40 14.22 7.55
CA SER A 37 7.24 13.28 8.68
C SER A 37 8.23 12.10 8.64
N MET A 38 8.88 11.86 7.50
CA MET A 38 9.86 10.80 7.31
C MET A 38 10.80 11.08 6.13
N ASP A 39 11.84 10.30 5.99
CA ASP A 39 12.72 10.35 4.83
C ASP A 39 11.97 10.01 3.54
N ARG A 40 12.07 10.88 2.54
CA ARG A 40 11.33 10.76 1.26
C ARG A 40 11.82 9.61 0.40
N GLN A 41 13.12 9.29 0.44
CA GLN A 41 13.66 8.15 -0.30
C GLN A 41 13.16 6.84 0.30
N MET A 42 13.13 6.75 1.63
CA MET A 42 12.56 5.60 2.33
C MET A 42 11.08 5.44 2.02
N LEU A 43 10.30 6.54 2.04
CA LEU A 43 8.89 6.53 1.65
C LEU A 43 8.69 5.96 0.24
N VAL A 44 9.48 6.45 -0.74
CA VAL A 44 9.39 5.99 -2.13
C VAL A 44 9.80 4.53 -2.26
N ASN A 45 10.85 4.10 -1.59
CA ASN A 45 11.27 2.69 -1.59
C ASN A 45 10.17 1.79 -1.02
N ASN A 46 9.59 2.17 0.12
CA ASN A 46 8.56 1.38 0.80
C ASN A 46 7.28 1.28 -0.04
N ILE A 47 6.79 2.39 -0.61
CA ILE A 47 5.58 2.32 -1.46
C ILE A 47 5.83 1.51 -2.75
N VAL A 48 7.02 1.57 -3.31
CA VAL A 48 7.39 0.72 -4.46
C VAL A 48 7.41 -0.75 -4.04
N GLY A 49 7.95 -1.07 -2.85
CA GLY A 49 7.88 -2.42 -2.27
C GLY A 49 6.45 -2.91 -2.09
N VAL A 50 5.58 -2.09 -1.49
CA VAL A 50 4.14 -2.38 -1.32
C VAL A 50 3.46 -2.64 -2.66
N ALA A 51 3.71 -1.79 -3.66
CA ALA A 51 3.13 -1.97 -5.00
C ALA A 51 3.61 -3.27 -5.66
N LYS A 52 4.91 -3.58 -5.57
CA LYS A 52 5.46 -4.85 -6.06
C LYS A 52 4.86 -6.06 -5.38
N LEU A 53 4.66 -6.01 -4.05
CA LEU A 53 3.95 -7.06 -3.32
C LEU A 53 2.52 -7.24 -3.86
N GLY A 54 1.78 -6.13 -4.05
CA GLY A 54 0.43 -6.18 -4.62
C GLY A 54 0.38 -6.90 -5.96
N VAL A 55 1.32 -6.59 -6.86
CA VAL A 55 1.43 -7.23 -8.18
C VAL A 55 1.85 -8.70 -8.07
N ALA A 56 2.92 -8.99 -7.31
CA ALA A 56 3.49 -10.34 -7.20
C ALA A 56 2.53 -11.34 -6.55
N PHE A 57 1.72 -10.89 -5.59
CA PHE A 57 0.73 -11.73 -4.91
C PHE A 57 -0.67 -11.66 -5.52
N GLY A 58 -0.87 -10.92 -6.62
CA GLY A 58 -2.15 -10.85 -7.32
C GLY A 58 -3.27 -10.18 -6.54
N LEU A 59 -2.94 -9.19 -5.70
CA LEU A 59 -3.97 -8.38 -5.04
C LEU A 59 -4.76 -7.55 -6.08
N PRO A 60 -6.07 -7.39 -5.95
CA PRO A 60 -6.77 -6.31 -6.62
C PRO A 60 -6.18 -4.97 -6.20
N ILE A 61 -5.83 -4.12 -7.17
CA ILE A 61 -5.19 -2.82 -6.91
C ILE A 61 -6.10 -1.71 -7.44
N VAL A 62 -6.43 -0.74 -6.59
CA VAL A 62 -7.09 0.52 -6.97
C VAL A 62 -6.07 1.65 -6.80
N PHE A 63 -5.77 2.32 -7.90
CA PHE A 63 -4.75 3.36 -7.96
C PHE A 63 -5.38 4.70 -8.32
N SER A 64 -5.14 5.74 -7.51
CA SER A 64 -5.74 7.05 -7.70
C SER A 64 -4.71 8.18 -7.76
N SER A 65 -5.08 9.24 -8.47
CA SER A 65 -4.40 10.53 -8.52
C SER A 65 -5.39 11.68 -8.34
N VAL A 66 -4.88 12.88 -8.10
CA VAL A 66 -5.70 14.08 -7.98
C VAL A 66 -5.23 15.17 -8.93
N ASN A 67 -6.19 15.77 -9.68
CA ASN A 67 -5.98 16.96 -10.51
C ASN A 67 -4.97 16.82 -11.66
N VAL A 68 -4.76 15.63 -12.20
CA VAL A 68 -3.91 15.43 -13.39
C VAL A 68 -4.60 15.92 -14.65
N LYS A 69 -5.88 15.52 -14.86
CA LYS A 69 -6.71 15.93 -16.02
C LYS A 69 -6.96 17.44 -16.04
N THR A 70 -6.98 18.09 -14.88
CA THR A 70 -7.13 19.54 -14.76
C THR A 70 -5.85 20.32 -15.09
N GLY A 71 -4.70 19.64 -15.14
CA GLY A 71 -3.38 20.23 -15.31
C GLY A 71 -2.78 20.86 -14.03
N LEU A 72 -3.49 20.82 -12.92
CA LEU A 72 -3.03 21.39 -11.64
C LEU A 72 -2.00 20.52 -10.92
N ASN A 73 -1.95 19.21 -11.23
CA ASN A 73 -0.98 18.31 -10.64
C ASN A 73 -0.33 17.43 -11.73
N LYS A 74 0.78 16.78 -11.39
CA LYS A 74 1.50 15.86 -12.27
C LYS A 74 1.01 14.42 -12.08
N PRO A 75 1.21 13.54 -13.06
CA PRO A 75 0.96 12.10 -12.89
C PRO A 75 1.73 11.54 -11.69
N PRO A 76 1.32 10.37 -11.17
CA PRO A 76 2.05 9.66 -10.12
C PRO A 76 3.53 9.45 -10.46
N ILE A 77 4.37 9.30 -9.42
CA ILE A 77 5.82 9.13 -9.60
C ILE A 77 6.15 7.98 -10.56
N ALA A 78 7.23 8.16 -11.33
CA ALA A 78 7.61 7.21 -12.38
C ALA A 78 7.86 5.79 -11.85
N GLN A 79 8.40 5.68 -10.64
CA GLN A 79 8.69 4.40 -9.98
C GLN A 79 7.41 3.57 -9.79
N LEU A 80 6.31 4.18 -9.31
CA LEU A 80 5.02 3.49 -9.18
C LEU A 80 4.41 3.16 -10.54
N ARG A 81 4.43 4.10 -11.49
CA ARG A 81 3.90 3.84 -12.84
C ARG A 81 4.62 2.68 -13.53
N LYS A 82 5.93 2.53 -13.28
CA LYS A 82 6.72 1.40 -13.81
C LYS A 82 6.26 0.05 -13.23
N VAL A 83 5.95 0.00 -11.93
CA VAL A 83 5.49 -1.24 -11.27
C VAL A 83 4.05 -1.57 -11.63
N LEU A 84 3.17 -0.56 -11.62
CA LEU A 84 1.74 -0.75 -11.81
C LEU A 84 1.33 -0.89 -13.29
N GLY A 85 2.20 -0.47 -14.22
CA GLY A 85 2.02 -0.69 -15.66
C GLY A 85 0.67 -0.16 -16.18
N ASN A 86 -0.17 -1.07 -16.64
CA ASN A 86 -1.47 -0.76 -17.25
C ASN A 86 -2.64 -0.70 -16.24
N ILE A 87 -2.37 -0.73 -14.93
CA ILE A 87 -3.42 -0.58 -13.92
C ILE A 87 -4.05 0.82 -14.09
N THR A 88 -5.38 0.85 -14.17
CA THR A 88 -6.14 2.10 -14.33
C THR A 88 -5.85 3.06 -13.19
N THR A 89 -5.51 4.30 -13.53
CA THR A 89 -5.39 5.40 -12.58
C THR A 89 -6.69 6.20 -12.56
N TYR A 90 -7.38 6.21 -11.44
CA TYR A 90 -8.60 6.99 -11.21
C TYR A 90 -8.20 8.40 -10.81
N ASP A 91 -8.31 9.36 -11.75
CA ASP A 91 -7.95 10.75 -11.51
C ASP A 91 -9.18 11.55 -11.13
N ARG A 92 -9.13 12.22 -10.00
CA ARG A 92 -10.25 12.93 -9.38
C ARG A 92 -9.91 14.40 -9.07
N THR A 93 -10.91 15.15 -8.62
CA THR A 93 -10.75 16.53 -8.11
C THR A 93 -11.06 16.66 -6.62
N THR A 94 -11.76 15.68 -6.03
CA THR A 94 -12.09 15.64 -4.60
C THR A 94 -10.85 15.42 -3.76
N ILE A 95 -10.75 16.05 -2.59
CA ILE A 95 -9.68 15.78 -1.61
C ILE A 95 -9.83 14.36 -1.07
N ASN A 96 -11.05 14.01 -0.67
CA ASN A 96 -11.38 12.67 -0.22
C ASN A 96 -11.67 11.76 -1.42
N ALA A 97 -10.81 10.79 -1.66
CA ALA A 97 -10.99 9.85 -2.76
C ALA A 97 -12.30 9.04 -2.65
N TRP A 98 -12.80 8.83 -1.42
CA TRP A 98 -14.06 8.10 -1.21
C TRP A 98 -15.30 8.81 -1.74
N GLU A 99 -15.24 10.14 -1.89
CA GLU A 99 -16.30 10.98 -2.48
C GLU A 99 -16.28 10.98 -4.02
N ASP A 100 -15.28 10.39 -4.65
CA ASP A 100 -15.24 10.19 -6.09
C ASP A 100 -15.94 8.88 -6.47
N THR A 101 -16.91 8.96 -7.37
CA THR A 101 -17.75 7.82 -7.75
C THR A 101 -16.95 6.71 -8.42
N GLU A 102 -16.06 7.05 -9.37
CA GLU A 102 -15.30 6.05 -10.13
C GLU A 102 -14.32 5.31 -9.21
N PHE A 103 -13.65 6.03 -8.31
CA PHE A 103 -12.77 5.43 -7.32
C PHE A 103 -13.54 4.52 -6.35
N ASN A 104 -14.66 5.01 -5.79
CA ASN A 104 -15.46 4.23 -4.84
C ASN A 104 -16.02 2.95 -5.46
N GLU A 105 -16.55 3.04 -6.70
CA GLU A 105 -17.02 1.88 -7.44
C GLU A 105 -15.87 0.88 -7.73
N ALA A 106 -14.68 1.36 -8.07
CA ALA A 106 -13.51 0.51 -8.27
C ALA A 106 -13.13 -0.24 -7.00
N VAL A 107 -13.18 0.41 -5.82
CA VAL A 107 -12.94 -0.27 -4.54
C VAL A 107 -14.00 -1.35 -4.28
N LYS A 108 -15.28 -1.03 -4.46
CA LYS A 108 -16.40 -1.99 -4.31
C LYS A 108 -16.29 -3.19 -5.27
N ALA A 109 -15.85 -2.92 -6.51
CA ALA A 109 -15.66 -3.96 -7.53
C ALA A 109 -14.59 -5.00 -7.15
N THR A 110 -13.64 -4.67 -6.26
CA THR A 110 -12.66 -5.65 -5.76
C THR A 110 -13.31 -6.77 -4.96
N LYS A 111 -14.48 -6.55 -4.37
CA LYS A 111 -15.21 -7.49 -3.49
C LYS A 111 -14.36 -7.95 -2.30
N ARG A 112 -13.43 -7.12 -1.84
CA ARG A 112 -12.60 -7.40 -0.67
C ARG A 112 -13.13 -6.63 0.54
N LYS A 113 -13.01 -7.26 1.71
CA LYS A 113 -13.40 -6.65 3.00
C LYS A 113 -12.25 -5.91 3.67
N LYS A 114 -11.02 -6.33 3.41
CA LYS A 114 -9.80 -5.75 3.98
C LYS A 114 -9.14 -4.83 2.96
N LEU A 115 -8.92 -3.60 3.34
CA LEU A 115 -8.29 -2.58 2.49
C LEU A 115 -6.90 -2.23 3.05
N ILE A 116 -5.86 -2.61 2.34
CA ILE A 116 -4.49 -2.17 2.58
C ILE A 116 -4.37 -0.80 1.93
N ILE A 117 -4.13 0.25 2.71
CA ILE A 117 -4.13 1.63 2.18
C ILE A 117 -2.76 2.28 2.37
N ALA A 118 -2.21 2.79 1.27
CA ALA A 118 -1.08 3.71 1.25
C ALA A 118 -1.49 4.98 0.51
N ALA A 119 -1.35 6.15 1.15
CA ALA A 119 -1.84 7.42 0.60
C ALA A 119 -1.01 8.61 1.08
N LEU A 120 -0.95 9.65 0.30
CA LEU A 120 -0.34 10.94 0.63
C LEU A 120 -1.36 12.08 0.43
N TRP A 121 -1.59 12.93 1.45
CA TRP A 121 -0.91 12.97 2.75
C TRP A 121 -1.69 12.13 3.79
N THR A 122 -0.99 11.71 4.85
CA THR A 122 -1.59 10.92 5.94
C THR A 122 -2.82 11.62 6.54
N GLU A 123 -2.71 12.94 6.79
CA GLU A 123 -3.76 13.76 7.43
C GLU A 123 -4.98 14.04 6.55
N ALA A 124 -4.90 13.75 5.24
CA ALA A 124 -6.00 14.01 4.30
C ALA A 124 -6.34 12.74 3.48
N CYS A 125 -5.57 12.47 2.43
CA CYS A 125 -5.89 11.43 1.44
C CYS A 125 -5.78 9.99 1.97
N LEU A 126 -5.15 9.77 3.14
CA LEU A 126 -5.29 8.54 3.91
C LEU A 126 -6.47 8.61 4.87
N THR A 127 -6.50 9.65 5.72
CA THR A 127 -7.44 9.73 6.85
C THR A 127 -8.89 9.72 6.40
N TYR A 128 -9.26 10.52 5.39
CA TYR A 128 -10.67 10.66 5.00
C TYR A 128 -11.22 9.38 4.36
N PRO A 129 -10.58 8.77 3.36
CA PRO A 129 -11.04 7.49 2.83
C PRO A 129 -11.03 6.37 3.87
N ALA A 130 -10.07 6.36 4.80
CA ALA A 130 -10.00 5.35 5.87
C ALA A 130 -11.21 5.44 6.80
N LEU A 131 -11.60 6.66 7.22
CA LEU A 131 -12.78 6.88 8.07
C LEU A 131 -14.09 6.47 7.37
N ASP A 132 -14.23 6.82 6.08
CA ASP A 132 -15.41 6.44 5.31
C ASP A 132 -15.49 4.93 5.08
N ALA A 133 -14.38 4.29 4.74
CA ALA A 133 -14.29 2.84 4.58
C ALA A 133 -14.66 2.11 5.88
N LEU A 134 -14.13 2.55 7.03
CA LEU A 134 -14.48 1.99 8.34
C LEU A 134 -15.98 2.12 8.63
N ARG A 135 -16.57 3.29 8.34
CA ARG A 135 -18.02 3.53 8.50
C ARG A 135 -18.86 2.61 7.62
N GLU A 136 -18.39 2.26 6.43
CA GLU A 136 -19.05 1.31 5.52
C GLU A 136 -18.77 -0.17 5.85
N GLY A 137 -18.06 -0.44 6.95
CA GLY A 137 -17.81 -1.78 7.46
C GLY A 137 -16.64 -2.52 6.80
N TYR A 138 -15.72 -1.80 6.15
CA TYR A 138 -14.43 -2.36 5.76
C TYR A 138 -13.49 -2.45 6.95
N GLU A 139 -12.55 -3.39 6.87
CA GLU A 139 -11.37 -3.41 7.72
C GLU A 139 -10.23 -2.65 7.02
N VAL A 140 -9.66 -1.66 7.68
CA VAL A 140 -8.66 -0.76 7.08
C VAL A 140 -7.29 -0.99 7.69
N TYR A 141 -6.30 -1.24 6.83
CA TYR A 141 -4.90 -1.52 7.18
C TYR A 141 -3.98 -0.46 6.54
N PRO A 142 -3.77 0.70 7.21
CA PRO A 142 -2.81 1.69 6.71
C PRO A 142 -1.38 1.17 6.84
N VAL A 143 -0.59 1.29 5.77
CA VAL A 143 0.82 0.89 5.77
C VAL A 143 1.66 2.07 6.25
N VAL A 144 1.92 2.14 7.57
CA VAL A 144 2.39 3.35 8.26
C VAL A 144 3.78 3.84 7.83
N ASP A 145 4.62 2.96 7.34
CA ASP A 145 5.96 3.27 6.83
C ASP A 145 5.99 3.48 5.29
N ALA A 146 4.82 3.40 4.64
CA ALA A 146 4.62 3.75 3.24
C ALA A 146 3.63 4.92 3.07
N VAL A 147 3.37 5.70 4.12
CA VAL A 147 2.57 6.93 4.11
C VAL A 147 3.34 8.05 4.79
N GLY A 148 2.99 9.31 4.50
CA GLY A 148 3.69 10.45 5.08
C GLY A 148 2.81 11.68 5.16
N GLY A 149 3.12 12.57 6.10
CA GLY A 149 2.43 13.82 6.38
C GLY A 149 3.30 15.04 6.18
N THR A 150 2.68 16.21 6.20
CA THR A 150 3.34 17.52 6.03
C THR A 150 4.16 17.94 7.25
N SER A 151 3.93 17.30 8.40
CA SER A 151 4.78 17.35 9.60
C SER A 151 4.68 16.04 10.36
N VAL A 152 5.60 15.82 11.31
CA VAL A 152 5.57 14.66 12.21
C VAL A 152 4.27 14.67 13.05
N GLU A 153 3.90 15.85 13.56
CA GLU A 153 2.71 16.02 14.40
C GLU A 153 1.41 15.72 13.64
N ALA A 154 1.29 16.24 12.39
CA ALA A 154 0.13 16.00 11.54
C ALA A 154 -0.01 14.50 11.21
N HIS A 155 1.09 13.87 10.81
CA HIS A 155 1.16 12.44 10.53
C HIS A 155 0.73 11.59 11.73
N GLN A 156 1.31 11.83 12.90
CA GLN A 156 0.99 11.06 14.12
C GLN A 156 -0.46 11.31 14.60
N ALA A 157 -0.95 12.55 14.52
CA ALA A 157 -2.34 12.87 14.88
C ALA A 157 -3.33 12.13 13.96
N ALA A 158 -3.05 12.10 12.66
CA ALA A 158 -3.86 11.41 11.67
C ALA A 158 -3.88 9.89 11.90
N LEU A 159 -2.72 9.25 12.08
CA LEU A 159 -2.65 7.82 12.38
C LEU A 159 -3.42 7.45 13.64
N ARG A 160 -3.24 8.20 14.73
CA ARG A 160 -4.02 7.99 15.98
C ARG A 160 -5.52 8.12 15.77
N ARG A 161 -5.95 9.10 14.96
CA ARG A 161 -7.37 9.32 14.67
C ARG A 161 -8.00 8.11 13.97
N ILE A 162 -7.36 7.58 12.93
CA ILE A 162 -7.91 6.43 12.21
C ILE A 162 -7.79 5.13 13.00
N GLU A 163 -6.74 4.97 13.83
CA GLU A 163 -6.60 3.83 14.74
C GLU A 163 -7.70 3.81 15.79
N GLN A 164 -8.01 4.98 16.41
CA GLN A 164 -9.14 5.12 17.35
C GLN A 164 -10.49 4.85 16.69
N ALA A 165 -10.61 5.06 15.38
CA ALA A 165 -11.80 4.73 14.60
C ALA A 165 -11.88 3.24 14.21
N GLY A 166 -10.85 2.43 14.49
CA GLY A 166 -10.81 0.99 14.25
C GLY A 166 -9.90 0.52 13.13
N ALA A 167 -9.08 1.41 12.54
CA ALA A 167 -8.04 0.99 11.61
C ALA A 167 -6.98 0.15 12.33
N LYS A 168 -6.35 -0.76 11.59
CA LYS A 168 -5.32 -1.69 12.07
C LYS A 168 -3.98 -1.35 11.39
N PRO A 169 -3.14 -0.44 11.94
CA PRO A 169 -1.88 -0.05 11.33
C PRO A 169 -0.91 -1.21 11.19
N ILE A 170 -0.23 -1.28 10.05
CA ILE A 170 0.80 -2.28 9.74
C ILE A 170 2.02 -1.62 9.09
N GLY A 171 3.19 -2.28 9.18
CA GLY A 171 4.36 -1.96 8.36
C GLY A 171 4.38 -2.75 7.06
N TRP A 172 5.13 -2.27 6.05
CA TRP A 172 5.22 -2.96 4.75
C TRP A 172 5.91 -4.34 4.85
N VAL A 173 6.86 -4.50 5.77
CA VAL A 173 7.50 -5.80 6.04
C VAL A 173 6.50 -6.78 6.65
N GLN A 174 5.65 -6.32 7.58
CA GLN A 174 4.57 -7.13 8.12
C GLN A 174 3.62 -7.57 7.01
N LEU A 175 3.19 -6.63 6.14
CA LEU A 175 2.36 -6.95 4.98
C LEU A 175 3.00 -8.04 4.12
N ALA A 176 4.27 -7.90 3.80
CA ALA A 176 4.99 -8.89 2.99
C ALA A 176 4.98 -10.28 3.64
N CYS A 177 5.23 -10.36 4.95
CA CYS A 177 5.23 -11.61 5.71
C CYS A 177 3.83 -12.23 5.80
N GLU A 178 2.78 -11.41 5.97
CA GLU A 178 1.40 -11.89 5.96
C GLU A 178 0.98 -12.47 4.60
N LEU A 179 1.42 -11.88 3.50
CA LEU A 179 1.13 -12.39 2.16
C LEU A 179 1.95 -13.65 1.84
N GLN A 180 3.24 -13.67 2.17
CA GLN A 180 4.12 -14.83 1.91
C GLN A 180 3.75 -16.03 2.77
N ARG A 181 3.55 -15.83 4.05
CA ARG A 181 3.06 -16.81 5.04
C ARG A 181 3.95 -18.04 5.26
N ASP A 182 4.60 -18.58 4.23
CA ASP A 182 5.33 -19.84 4.29
C ASP A 182 6.49 -19.87 3.28
N TRP A 183 7.67 -20.18 3.76
CA TRP A 183 8.88 -20.29 2.96
C TRP A 183 8.88 -21.47 1.98
N ILE A 184 7.96 -22.42 2.14
CA ILE A 184 7.82 -23.55 1.20
C ILE A 184 7.02 -23.19 -0.06
N ARG A 185 6.41 -22.01 -0.13
CA ARG A 185 5.67 -21.50 -1.30
C ARG A 185 6.65 -21.05 -2.39
N LYS A 186 7.23 -22.01 -3.10
CA LYS A 186 8.28 -21.79 -4.10
C LYS A 186 7.87 -20.84 -5.23
N GLU A 187 6.58 -20.73 -5.51
CA GLU A 187 6.01 -19.86 -6.53
C GLU A 187 6.12 -18.36 -6.20
N THR A 188 6.13 -17.98 -4.94
CA THR A 188 6.17 -16.57 -4.52
C THR A 188 7.47 -16.17 -3.81
N VAL A 189 8.23 -17.13 -3.25
CA VAL A 189 9.50 -16.84 -2.54
C VAL A 189 10.50 -16.07 -3.40
N PRO A 190 10.75 -16.40 -4.69
CA PRO A 190 11.70 -15.64 -5.49
C PRO A 190 11.31 -14.17 -5.61
N ALA A 191 10.05 -13.88 -5.96
CA ALA A 191 9.55 -12.51 -6.06
C ALA A 191 9.60 -11.77 -4.71
N PHE A 192 9.24 -12.45 -3.60
CA PHE A 192 9.36 -11.91 -2.26
C PHE A 192 10.80 -11.49 -1.94
N MET A 193 11.79 -12.37 -2.18
CA MET A 193 13.19 -12.07 -1.94
C MET A 193 13.72 -10.93 -2.81
N ASP A 194 13.39 -10.92 -4.10
CA ASP A 194 13.82 -9.86 -5.02
C ASP A 194 13.24 -8.49 -4.61
N ILE A 195 11.97 -8.43 -4.15
CA ILE A 195 11.36 -7.20 -3.64
C ILE A 195 12.14 -6.68 -2.43
N PHE A 196 12.50 -7.54 -1.48
CA PHE A 196 13.29 -7.14 -0.30
C PHE A 196 14.69 -6.66 -0.68
N ILE A 197 15.39 -7.37 -1.57
CA ILE A 197 16.73 -6.98 -2.04
C ILE A 197 16.67 -5.60 -2.70
N GLU A 198 15.66 -5.33 -3.52
CA GLU A 198 15.56 -4.07 -4.26
C GLU A 198 15.05 -2.88 -3.42
N THR A 199 14.17 -3.12 -2.45
CA THR A 199 13.46 -2.04 -1.74
C THR A 199 13.59 -2.08 -0.22
N GLY A 200 14.11 -3.17 0.35
CA GLY A 200 14.12 -3.43 1.79
C GLY A 200 15.19 -2.69 2.59
N GLY A 201 15.88 -1.72 2.02
CA GLY A 201 16.91 -0.94 2.74
C GLY A 201 17.99 -1.84 3.36
N THR A 202 18.24 -1.69 4.67
CA THR A 202 19.27 -2.49 5.38
C THR A 202 18.98 -3.98 5.37
N MET A 203 17.72 -4.39 5.46
CA MET A 203 17.33 -5.80 5.33
C MET A 203 17.62 -6.32 3.93
N GLY A 204 17.30 -5.56 2.88
CA GLY A 204 17.59 -5.92 1.50
C GLY A 204 19.09 -6.06 1.24
N LEU A 205 19.88 -5.16 1.82
CA LEU A 205 21.35 -5.25 1.74
C LEU A 205 21.87 -6.54 2.38
N GLN A 206 21.39 -6.90 3.59
CA GLN A 206 21.77 -8.16 4.25
C GLN A 206 21.42 -9.39 3.40
N LEU A 207 20.19 -9.42 2.87
CA LEU A 207 19.74 -10.53 2.02
C LEU A 207 20.54 -10.65 0.72
N SER A 208 21.02 -9.54 0.15
CA SER A 208 21.89 -9.57 -1.02
C SER A 208 23.24 -10.21 -0.72
N TYR A 209 23.87 -9.88 0.42
CA TYR A 209 25.12 -10.52 0.86
C TYR A 209 24.94 -12.01 1.11
N ASP A 210 23.85 -12.41 1.75
CA ASP A 210 23.58 -13.84 1.99
C ASP A 210 23.39 -14.61 0.67
N LYS A 211 22.71 -14.01 -0.30
CA LYS A 211 22.52 -14.61 -1.63
C LYS A 211 23.86 -14.80 -2.37
N ASP A 212 24.73 -13.79 -2.34
CA ASP A 212 26.02 -13.82 -3.00
C ASP A 212 26.99 -14.80 -2.33
N SER A 213 26.87 -15.02 -1.01
CA SER A 213 27.72 -15.96 -0.26
C SER A 213 27.37 -17.43 -0.50
N HIS A 214 26.22 -17.72 -1.10
CA HIS A 214 25.75 -19.09 -1.42
C HIS A 214 25.69 -19.38 -2.92
N ALA A 215 26.12 -18.45 -3.78
CA ALA A 215 26.21 -18.59 -5.22
C ALA A 215 27.60 -19.10 -5.62
#